data_d2210e2d740fe4a3018478e0f36a74d3
#
_entry.id   d2210e2d740fe4a3018478e0f36a74d3
#
_cell.length_a   1.000
_cell.length_b   1.000
_cell.length_c   1.000
_cell.angle_alpha   90.00
_cell.angle_beta   90.00
_cell.angle_gamma   90.00
#
_symmetry.space_group_name_H-M   'P 1'
#
loop_
_entity.id
_entity.type
_entity.pdbx_description
1 polymer ?
#
loop_
_entity_poly.entity_id
_entity_poly.type
_entity_poly.pdbx_seq_one_letter_code
_entity_poly.pdbx_strand_id
1 'polypeptide(L)'
;VCGIASIGIDHQSFLGDTIDQIAAEKAGIAKPGVRVFCLDNGPVNEVFDREVRARGGSPLIEGRDWPIDLTLAPGLAGHHQLRNANLAAQILRAIGVGEAAIRAGTASARWPGRLQQLAEGPLALGREIWIDGAHNEDAARALADALNDRAPMHVVLGILANKDAAGIIAALATRAASLTLVPVPGHEHHDPHVLAARYGGRPAGDLPSAITASPTLIAGSLYLCGEALRLNNDLPD
;
A
#
# COMPACT_ATOMS: atom_id res chain seq x y z
N VAL A 1 -17.93 9.63 12.89
CA VAL A 1 -17.01 10.00 11.81
C VAL A 1 -16.45 8.75 11.15
N CYS A 2 -16.28 8.76 9.85
CA CYS A 2 -15.66 7.70 9.06
C CYS A 2 -14.59 8.28 8.14
N GLY A 3 -13.68 7.43 7.65
CA GLY A 3 -12.70 7.79 6.64
C GLY A 3 -12.55 6.73 5.57
N ILE A 4 -12.42 7.16 4.33
CA ILE A 4 -12.15 6.30 3.17
C ILE A 4 -10.88 6.83 2.51
N ALA A 5 -9.87 5.96 2.47
CA ALA A 5 -8.61 6.22 1.79
C ALA A 5 -8.78 6.12 0.26
N SER A 6 -7.70 5.91 -0.48
CA SER A 6 -7.73 5.73 -1.93
C SER A 6 -8.67 4.58 -2.32
N ILE A 7 -9.43 4.81 -3.39
CA ILE A 7 -10.31 3.82 -4.00
C ILE A 7 -9.63 3.34 -5.27
N GLY A 8 -9.28 2.07 -5.33
CA GLY A 8 -8.63 1.41 -6.46
C GLY A 8 -9.27 0.06 -6.74
N ILE A 9 -8.90 -0.54 -7.86
CA ILE A 9 -9.38 -1.87 -8.26
C ILE A 9 -8.70 -2.91 -7.37
N ASP A 10 -9.45 -3.45 -6.43
CA ASP A 10 -9.06 -4.58 -5.59
C ASP A 10 -10.31 -5.28 -5.04
N HIS A 11 -10.16 -6.53 -4.60
CA HIS A 11 -11.26 -7.32 -4.01
C HIS A 11 -12.49 -7.43 -4.92
N GLN A 12 -12.31 -7.48 -6.25
CA GLN A 12 -13.40 -7.47 -7.24
C GLN A 12 -14.47 -8.54 -6.99
N SER A 13 -14.07 -9.72 -6.52
CA SER A 13 -15.01 -10.80 -6.17
C SER A 13 -16.01 -10.46 -5.05
N PHE A 14 -15.75 -9.38 -4.28
CA PHE A 14 -16.60 -8.93 -3.17
C PHE A 14 -17.16 -7.52 -3.40
N LEU A 15 -16.38 -6.63 -4.00
CA LEU A 15 -16.72 -5.21 -4.09
C LEU A 15 -17.25 -4.79 -5.46
N GLY A 16 -17.15 -5.66 -6.47
CA GLY A 16 -17.59 -5.40 -7.84
C GLY A 16 -16.43 -5.22 -8.83
N ASP A 17 -16.77 -5.26 -10.12
CA ASP A 17 -15.81 -5.29 -11.24
C ASP A 17 -15.36 -3.91 -11.70
N THR A 18 -16.07 -2.86 -11.30
CA THR A 18 -15.76 -1.48 -11.69
C THR A 18 -15.41 -0.61 -10.48
N ILE A 19 -14.61 0.42 -10.72
CA ILE A 19 -14.21 1.34 -9.65
C ILE A 19 -15.43 2.05 -9.04
N ASP A 20 -16.47 2.31 -9.82
CA ASP A 20 -17.71 2.93 -9.35
C ASP A 20 -18.47 2.00 -8.39
N GLN A 21 -18.51 0.69 -8.68
CA GLN A 21 -19.11 -0.30 -7.79
C GLN A 21 -18.34 -0.38 -6.48
N ILE A 22 -17.01 -0.42 -6.56
CA ILE A 22 -16.13 -0.45 -5.38
C ILE A 22 -16.32 0.82 -4.55
N ALA A 23 -16.44 1.99 -5.18
CA ALA A 23 -16.70 3.25 -4.49
C ALA A 23 -18.05 3.26 -3.78
N ALA A 24 -19.10 2.78 -4.45
CA ALA A 24 -20.44 2.68 -3.89
C ALA A 24 -20.48 1.74 -2.68
N GLU A 25 -19.80 0.60 -2.77
CA GLU A 25 -19.71 -0.38 -1.68
C GLU A 25 -18.94 0.20 -0.47
N LYS A 26 -17.79 0.85 -0.70
CA LYS A 26 -17.03 1.53 0.35
C LYS A 26 -17.82 2.69 0.98
N ALA A 27 -18.60 3.42 0.21
CA ALA A 27 -19.51 4.45 0.72
C ALA A 27 -20.62 3.90 1.62
N GLY A 28 -20.89 2.59 1.57
CA GLY A 28 -21.81 1.87 2.46
C GLY A 28 -21.51 2.02 3.95
N ILE A 29 -20.30 2.41 4.33
CA ILE A 29 -19.95 2.75 5.73
C ILE A 29 -20.69 3.99 6.26
N ALA A 30 -21.24 4.83 5.36
CA ALA A 30 -21.95 6.05 5.73
C ALA A 30 -23.24 5.73 6.51
N LYS A 31 -23.53 6.59 7.50
CA LYS A 31 -24.76 6.53 8.31
C LYS A 31 -25.36 7.94 8.43
N PRO A 32 -26.67 8.05 8.71
CA PRO A 32 -27.32 9.34 8.89
C PRO A 32 -26.60 10.23 9.92
N GLY A 33 -26.33 11.49 9.54
CA GLY A 33 -25.66 12.48 10.39
C GLY A 33 -24.14 12.26 10.57
N VAL A 34 -23.54 11.24 9.94
CA VAL A 34 -22.10 10.97 10.07
C VAL A 34 -21.31 11.69 9.00
N ARG A 35 -20.23 12.39 9.41
CA ARG A 35 -19.23 12.93 8.47
C ARG A 35 -18.34 11.80 7.94
N VAL A 36 -18.16 11.76 6.62
CA VAL A 36 -17.34 10.75 5.94
C VAL A 36 -16.25 11.47 5.14
N PHE A 37 -15.03 11.45 5.67
CA PHE A 37 -13.85 12.01 5.01
C PHE A 37 -13.36 11.04 3.93
N CYS A 38 -12.94 11.56 2.78
CA CYS A 38 -12.40 10.78 1.67
C CYS A 38 -11.21 11.50 1.06
N LEU A 39 -10.19 10.73 0.67
CA LEU A 39 -9.15 11.24 -0.20
C LEU A 39 -9.72 11.57 -1.58
N ASP A 40 -9.08 12.46 -2.32
CA ASP A 40 -9.43 12.72 -3.71
C ASP A 40 -9.13 11.48 -4.57
N ASN A 41 -10.16 10.95 -5.21
CA ASN A 41 -10.14 9.79 -6.10
C ASN A 41 -10.57 10.15 -7.54
N GLY A 42 -10.46 11.44 -7.90
CA GLY A 42 -10.83 11.93 -9.23
C GLY A 42 -12.31 11.73 -9.55
N PRO A 43 -12.67 11.22 -10.75
CA PRO A 43 -14.07 11.09 -11.19
C PRO A 43 -14.94 10.25 -10.25
N VAL A 44 -14.35 9.31 -9.49
CA VAL A 44 -15.06 8.43 -8.56
C VAL A 44 -15.62 9.19 -7.35
N ASN A 45 -15.14 10.39 -7.09
CA ASN A 45 -15.66 11.27 -6.04
C ASN A 45 -17.16 11.57 -6.19
N GLU A 46 -17.67 11.63 -7.42
CA GLU A 46 -19.09 11.87 -7.66
C GLU A 46 -19.95 10.69 -7.19
N VAL A 47 -19.50 9.47 -7.45
CA VAL A 47 -20.17 8.27 -6.96
C VAL A 47 -20.15 8.24 -5.44
N PHE A 48 -18.99 8.47 -4.83
CA PHE A 48 -18.83 8.53 -3.38
C PHE A 48 -19.76 9.58 -2.76
N ASP A 49 -19.77 10.81 -3.27
CA ASP A 49 -20.60 11.92 -2.77
C ASP A 49 -22.09 11.55 -2.81
N ARG A 50 -22.58 11.06 -3.96
CA ARG A 50 -23.96 10.63 -4.16
C ARG A 50 -24.36 9.53 -3.15
N GLU A 51 -23.55 8.49 -3.03
CA GLU A 51 -23.85 7.33 -2.21
C GLU A 51 -23.83 7.66 -0.71
N VAL A 52 -22.90 8.51 -0.26
CA VAL A 52 -22.84 8.96 1.14
C VAL A 52 -24.07 9.81 1.47
N ARG A 53 -24.47 10.76 0.59
CA ARG A 53 -25.66 11.59 0.77
C ARG A 53 -26.95 10.77 0.78
N ALA A 54 -27.05 9.80 -0.12
CA ALA A 54 -28.22 8.90 -0.18
C ALA A 54 -28.44 8.13 1.14
N ARG A 55 -27.38 7.91 1.91
CA ARG A 55 -27.43 7.28 3.24
C ARG A 55 -27.56 8.30 4.39
N GLY A 56 -27.78 9.58 4.06
CA GLY A 56 -27.91 10.65 5.05
C GLY A 56 -26.60 11.08 5.72
N GLY A 57 -25.46 10.65 5.20
CA GLY A 57 -24.14 11.08 5.63
C GLY A 57 -23.71 12.39 5.00
N SER A 58 -22.61 12.96 5.50
CA SER A 58 -22.01 14.20 4.98
C SER A 58 -20.64 13.87 4.38
N PRO A 59 -20.49 13.81 3.03
CA PRO A 59 -19.22 13.56 2.38
C PRO A 59 -18.31 14.79 2.48
N LEU A 60 -17.04 14.56 2.77
CA LEU A 60 -15.98 15.56 2.85
C LEU A 60 -14.77 15.07 2.07
N ILE A 61 -14.49 15.67 0.91
CA ILE A 61 -13.48 15.22 -0.04
C ILE A 61 -12.25 16.12 0.03
N GLU A 62 -11.08 15.50 0.04
CA GLU A 62 -9.77 16.16 -0.06
C GLU A 62 -9.73 17.15 -1.24
N GLY A 63 -9.15 18.33 -1.02
CA GLY A 63 -9.02 19.37 -2.02
C GLY A 63 -10.30 20.17 -2.28
N ARG A 64 -11.49 19.57 -2.05
CA ARG A 64 -12.80 20.26 -2.16
C ARG A 64 -13.26 20.81 -0.81
N ASP A 65 -13.27 19.98 0.22
CA ASP A 65 -13.88 20.27 1.51
C ASP A 65 -12.84 20.44 2.62
N TRP A 66 -11.64 19.93 2.43
CA TRP A 66 -10.52 20.07 3.34
C TRP A 66 -9.17 20.03 2.59
N PRO A 67 -8.18 20.88 3.02
CA PRO A 67 -6.87 20.94 2.38
C PRO A 67 -5.92 19.88 2.90
N ILE A 68 -4.85 19.58 2.13
CA ILE A 68 -3.69 18.82 2.60
C ILE A 68 -2.80 19.75 3.43
N ASP A 69 -2.45 19.33 4.63
CA ASP A 69 -1.42 19.96 5.45
C ASP A 69 -0.05 19.38 5.06
N LEU A 70 0.70 20.12 4.25
CA LEU A 70 2.05 19.72 3.81
C LEU A 70 3.09 19.81 4.93
N THR A 71 2.75 20.41 6.08
CA THR A 71 3.64 20.49 7.25
C THR A 71 3.55 19.27 8.15
N LEU A 72 2.61 18.36 7.86
CA LEU A 72 2.51 17.10 8.57
C LEU A 72 3.65 16.17 8.14
N ALA A 73 4.38 15.62 9.09
CA ALA A 73 5.53 14.75 8.85
C ALA A 73 5.21 13.31 9.32
N PRO A 74 4.59 12.48 8.48
CA PRO A 74 4.28 11.10 8.88
C PRO A 74 5.54 10.26 9.05
N GLY A 75 5.51 9.34 10.01
CA GLY A 75 6.58 8.38 10.24
C GLY A 75 6.67 7.26 9.19
N LEU A 76 5.68 7.19 8.29
CA LEU A 76 5.64 6.26 7.16
C LEU A 76 6.11 6.97 5.88
N ALA A 77 6.95 6.30 5.10
CA ALA A 77 7.54 6.85 3.89
C ALA A 77 6.58 6.85 2.69
N GLY A 78 6.74 7.83 1.79
CA GLY A 78 5.99 7.95 0.54
C GLY A 78 4.91 9.02 0.56
N HIS A 79 4.71 9.67 -0.60
CA HIS A 79 3.74 10.77 -0.76
C HIS A 79 2.30 10.32 -0.42
N HIS A 80 1.93 9.09 -0.77
CA HIS A 80 0.62 8.51 -0.44
C HIS A 80 0.41 8.41 1.08
N GLN A 81 1.48 8.24 1.88
CA GLN A 81 1.38 8.20 3.35
C GLN A 81 1.14 9.60 3.94
N LEU A 82 1.64 10.67 3.29
CA LEU A 82 1.27 12.03 3.69
C LEU A 82 -0.24 12.25 3.51
N ARG A 83 -0.83 11.80 2.40
CA ARG A 83 -2.28 11.87 2.20
C ARG A 83 -3.06 11.04 3.22
N ASN A 84 -2.62 9.82 3.49
CA ASN A 84 -3.22 8.96 4.52
C ASN A 84 -3.16 9.59 5.92
N ALA A 85 -2.02 10.20 6.28
CA ALA A 85 -1.85 10.91 7.55
C ALA A 85 -2.76 12.14 7.64
N ASN A 86 -2.93 12.88 6.53
CA ASN A 86 -3.87 13.99 6.47
C ASN A 86 -5.31 13.54 6.67
N LEU A 87 -5.74 12.45 6.04
CA LEU A 87 -7.06 11.87 6.25
C LEU A 87 -7.26 11.49 7.73
N ALA A 88 -6.28 10.82 8.34
CA ALA A 88 -6.31 10.47 9.75
C ALA A 88 -6.40 11.73 10.64
N ALA A 89 -5.62 12.77 10.33
CA ALA A 89 -5.65 14.04 11.05
C ALA A 89 -7.03 14.72 10.98
N GLN A 90 -7.69 14.73 9.81
CA GLN A 90 -9.03 15.28 9.67
C GLN A 90 -10.07 14.54 10.52
N ILE A 91 -9.98 13.21 10.54
CA ILE A 91 -10.86 12.38 11.37
C ILE A 91 -10.62 12.65 12.85
N LEU A 92 -9.38 12.75 13.29
CA LEU A 92 -9.01 13.00 14.68
C LEU A 92 -9.44 14.41 15.13
N ARG A 93 -9.26 15.44 14.28
CA ARG A 93 -9.79 16.80 14.53
C ARG A 93 -11.29 16.80 14.68
N ALA A 94 -11.98 16.02 13.82
CA ALA A 94 -13.43 15.93 13.85
C ALA A 94 -14.00 15.33 15.14
N ILE A 95 -13.21 14.59 15.91
CA ILE A 95 -13.58 14.04 17.23
C ILE A 95 -12.90 14.77 18.39
N GLY A 96 -12.24 15.90 18.14
CA GLY A 96 -11.71 16.79 19.19
C GLY A 96 -10.32 16.46 19.69
N VAL A 97 -9.54 15.67 18.96
CA VAL A 97 -8.12 15.42 19.32
C VAL A 97 -7.28 16.67 19.02
N GLY A 98 -6.43 17.07 19.96
CA GLY A 98 -5.61 18.27 19.84
C GLY A 98 -4.45 18.11 18.84
N GLU A 99 -4.05 19.20 18.19
CA GLU A 99 -3.02 19.22 17.14
C GLU A 99 -1.68 18.63 17.57
N ALA A 100 -1.24 18.87 18.80
CA ALA A 100 0.01 18.31 19.31
C ALA A 100 -0.01 16.77 19.33
N ALA A 101 -1.13 16.18 19.75
CA ALA A 101 -1.30 14.72 19.77
C ALA A 101 -1.39 14.15 18.34
N ILE A 102 -2.09 14.85 17.42
CA ILE A 102 -2.19 14.45 16.00
C ILE A 102 -0.79 14.44 15.37
N ARG A 103 -0.01 15.50 15.52
CA ARG A 103 1.34 15.58 14.97
C ARG A 103 2.28 14.53 15.57
N ALA A 104 2.24 14.35 16.88
CA ALA A 104 3.04 13.32 17.57
C ALA A 104 2.65 11.91 17.09
N GLY A 105 1.36 11.60 17.02
CA GLY A 105 0.84 10.30 16.59
C GLY A 105 1.18 9.99 15.13
N THR A 106 1.01 10.95 14.22
CA THR A 106 1.36 10.74 12.80
C THR A 106 2.86 10.58 12.59
N ALA A 107 3.69 11.33 13.31
CA ALA A 107 5.16 11.24 13.22
C ALA A 107 5.69 9.91 13.80
N SER A 108 5.06 9.39 14.85
CA SER A 108 5.44 8.13 15.48
C SER A 108 4.80 6.89 14.84
N ALA A 109 3.88 7.07 13.90
CA ALA A 109 3.19 5.94 13.25
C ALA A 109 4.20 4.99 12.59
N ARG A 110 4.06 3.71 12.87
CA ARG A 110 4.83 2.62 12.25
C ARG A 110 3.85 1.54 11.82
N TRP A 111 4.09 0.97 10.67
CA TRP A 111 3.30 -0.14 10.17
C TRP A 111 4.20 -1.10 9.39
N PRO A 112 4.35 -2.34 9.83
CA PRO A 112 5.22 -3.30 9.15
C PRO A 112 4.84 -3.50 7.69
N GLY A 113 5.85 -3.60 6.82
CA GLY A 113 5.63 -3.77 5.38
C GLY A 113 5.04 -2.54 4.67
N ARG A 114 5.35 -1.33 5.15
CA ARG A 114 5.08 -0.06 4.43
C ARG A 114 6.38 0.66 4.17
N LEU A 115 7.02 0.33 3.06
CA LEU A 115 8.35 0.81 2.65
C LEU A 115 9.32 0.82 3.85
N GLN A 116 9.35 -0.30 4.55
CA GLN A 116 10.15 -0.52 5.75
C GLN A 116 11.53 -1.06 5.36
N GLN A 117 12.57 -0.45 5.86
CA GLN A 117 13.91 -1.04 5.82
C GLN A 117 14.01 -2.10 6.92
N LEU A 118 14.48 -3.29 6.58
CA LEU A 118 14.77 -4.32 7.57
C LEU A 118 15.96 -3.88 8.43
N ALA A 119 15.88 -4.19 9.73
CA ALA A 119 17.02 -4.08 10.63
C ALA A 119 18.11 -5.08 10.24
N GLU A 120 19.30 -4.93 10.81
CA GLU A 120 20.35 -5.94 10.67
C GLU A 120 19.87 -7.26 11.29
N GLY A 121 20.02 -8.35 10.54
CA GLY A 121 19.50 -9.66 10.95
C GLY A 121 19.91 -10.78 9.99
N PRO A 122 19.43 -12.01 10.25
CA PRO A 122 19.84 -13.20 9.48
C PRO A 122 19.49 -13.13 7.98
N LEU A 123 18.43 -12.44 7.59
CA LEU A 123 18.08 -12.26 6.19
C LEU A 123 18.87 -11.11 5.56
N ALA A 124 19.02 -10.01 6.27
CA ALA A 124 19.71 -8.82 5.76
C ALA A 124 21.19 -9.06 5.54
N LEU A 125 21.92 -9.63 6.51
CA LEU A 125 23.35 -9.95 6.40
C LEU A 125 24.21 -8.81 5.85
N GLY A 126 24.02 -7.58 6.36
CA GLY A 126 24.71 -6.37 5.89
C GLY A 126 24.22 -5.81 4.58
N ARG A 127 23.10 -6.29 4.03
CA ARG A 127 22.45 -5.79 2.80
C ARG A 127 21.35 -4.80 3.14
N GLU A 128 21.18 -3.81 2.28
CA GLU A 128 20.02 -2.92 2.34
C GLU A 128 18.80 -3.61 1.74
N ILE A 129 17.83 -3.99 2.59
CA ILE A 129 16.59 -4.66 2.20
C ILE A 129 15.40 -3.82 2.63
N TRP A 130 14.51 -3.55 1.69
CA TRP A 130 13.24 -2.87 1.90
C TRP A 130 12.08 -3.83 1.68
N ILE A 131 11.03 -3.71 2.49
CA ILE A 131 9.81 -4.51 2.34
C ILE A 131 8.59 -3.60 2.20
N ASP A 132 7.68 -3.97 1.29
CA ASP A 132 6.39 -3.28 1.11
C ASP A 132 5.28 -4.26 0.70
N GLY A 133 4.13 -4.12 1.32
CA GLY A 133 2.95 -4.96 1.08
C GLY A 133 2.12 -4.58 -0.14
N ALA A 134 2.65 -3.81 -1.10
CA ALA A 134 1.95 -3.48 -2.34
C ALA A 134 1.57 -4.77 -3.08
N HIS A 135 0.25 -4.99 -3.26
CA HIS A 135 -0.31 -6.24 -3.77
C HIS A 135 -1.42 -6.03 -4.83
N ASN A 136 -1.55 -4.81 -5.33
CA ASN A 136 -2.36 -4.43 -6.48
C ASN A 136 -1.63 -3.35 -7.29
N GLU A 137 -2.14 -3.05 -8.48
CA GLU A 137 -1.49 -2.12 -9.40
C GLU A 137 -1.34 -0.71 -8.81
N ASP A 138 -2.38 -0.18 -8.15
CA ASP A 138 -2.37 1.17 -7.57
C ASP A 138 -1.33 1.29 -6.44
N ALA A 139 -1.28 0.30 -5.54
CA ALA A 139 -0.28 0.26 -4.49
C ALA A 139 1.14 0.10 -5.06
N ALA A 140 1.32 -0.71 -6.10
CA ALA A 140 2.60 -0.88 -6.77
C ALA A 140 3.08 0.41 -7.45
N ARG A 141 2.18 1.19 -8.08
CA ARG A 141 2.48 2.51 -8.63
C ARG A 141 2.87 3.51 -7.53
N ALA A 142 2.09 3.56 -6.44
CA ALA A 142 2.40 4.44 -5.30
C ALA A 142 3.76 4.10 -4.67
N LEU A 143 4.12 2.80 -4.61
CA LEU A 143 5.43 2.35 -4.16
C LEU A 143 6.53 2.75 -5.14
N ALA A 144 6.33 2.57 -6.45
CA ALA A 144 7.28 2.99 -7.49
C ALA A 144 7.54 4.50 -7.42
N ASP A 145 6.50 5.31 -7.21
CA ASP A 145 6.62 6.75 -7.04
C ASP A 145 7.39 7.13 -5.78
N ALA A 146 7.15 6.42 -4.67
CA ALA A 146 7.89 6.63 -3.42
C ALA A 146 9.40 6.29 -3.52
N LEU A 147 9.78 5.55 -4.56
CA LEU A 147 11.17 5.17 -4.85
C LEU A 147 11.82 6.02 -5.94
N ASN A 148 11.16 7.09 -6.44
CA ASN A 148 11.64 7.88 -7.57
C ASN A 148 13.04 8.48 -7.36
N ASP A 149 13.36 8.89 -6.13
CA ASP A 149 14.64 9.50 -5.79
C ASP A 149 15.73 8.46 -5.43
N ARG A 150 15.42 7.17 -5.56
CA ARG A 150 16.37 6.09 -5.29
C ARG A 150 16.92 5.50 -6.58
N ALA A 151 18.14 4.97 -6.50
CA ALA A 151 18.69 4.14 -7.58
C ALA A 151 17.81 2.89 -7.81
N PRO A 152 17.79 2.36 -9.04
CA PRO A 152 17.08 1.12 -9.32
C PRO A 152 17.54 -0.03 -8.40
N MET A 153 16.58 -0.82 -7.92
CA MET A 153 16.79 -1.87 -6.92
C MET A 153 16.69 -3.26 -7.54
N HIS A 154 17.25 -4.26 -6.87
CA HIS A 154 16.87 -5.65 -7.10
C HIS A 154 15.47 -5.87 -6.53
N VAL A 155 14.49 -6.18 -7.38
CA VAL A 155 13.08 -6.37 -6.97
C VAL A 155 12.79 -7.87 -6.84
N VAL A 156 12.29 -8.27 -5.67
CA VAL A 156 11.83 -9.62 -5.37
C VAL A 156 10.32 -9.59 -5.18
N LEU A 157 9.57 -10.31 -6.01
CA LEU A 157 8.10 -10.32 -5.98
C LEU A 157 7.55 -11.72 -5.71
N GLY A 158 6.61 -11.79 -4.76
CA GLY A 158 5.73 -12.93 -4.57
C GLY A 158 4.28 -12.47 -4.56
N ILE A 159 3.49 -12.96 -5.52
CA ILE A 159 2.15 -12.44 -5.83
C ILE A 159 1.11 -13.54 -5.65
N LEU A 160 0.07 -13.27 -4.86
CA LEU A 160 -1.02 -14.21 -4.64
C LEU A 160 -1.79 -14.49 -5.93
N ALA A 161 -2.29 -15.72 -6.08
CA ALA A 161 -2.96 -16.19 -7.30
C ALA A 161 -4.19 -15.35 -7.72
N ASN A 162 -4.86 -14.72 -6.75
CA ASN A 162 -6.04 -13.88 -6.97
C ASN A 162 -5.72 -12.39 -7.25
N LYS A 163 -4.45 -12.03 -7.45
CA LYS A 163 -4.03 -10.65 -7.73
C LYS A 163 -3.57 -10.49 -9.18
N ASP A 164 -3.68 -9.28 -9.71
CA ASP A 164 -3.18 -8.95 -11.04
C ASP A 164 -1.66 -8.82 -11.04
N ALA A 165 -0.98 -9.91 -11.40
CA ALA A 165 0.47 -9.93 -11.49
C ALA A 165 1.00 -9.00 -12.58
N ALA A 166 0.26 -8.81 -13.68
CA ALA A 166 0.70 -7.98 -14.80
C ALA A 166 0.83 -6.51 -14.39
N GLY A 167 -0.21 -5.96 -13.77
CA GLY A 167 -0.23 -4.56 -13.32
C GLY A 167 0.83 -4.30 -12.24
N ILE A 168 1.00 -5.22 -11.28
CA ILE A 168 2.02 -5.11 -10.22
C ILE A 168 3.43 -5.11 -10.80
N ILE A 169 3.74 -6.09 -11.67
CA ILE A 169 5.08 -6.21 -12.28
C ILE A 169 5.38 -5.01 -13.16
N ALA A 170 4.44 -4.58 -14.01
CA ALA A 170 4.63 -3.43 -14.90
C ALA A 170 4.93 -2.14 -14.11
N ALA A 171 4.22 -1.89 -13.02
CA ALA A 171 4.44 -0.73 -12.18
C ALA A 171 5.84 -0.73 -11.55
N LEU A 172 6.27 -1.85 -10.95
CA LEU A 172 7.54 -1.96 -10.25
C LEU A 172 8.75 -2.17 -11.18
N ALA A 173 8.54 -2.65 -12.41
CA ALA A 173 9.61 -2.77 -13.41
C ALA A 173 10.32 -1.44 -13.68
N THR A 174 9.64 -0.31 -13.52
CA THR A 174 10.22 1.03 -13.67
C THR A 174 11.33 1.34 -12.65
N ARG A 175 11.37 0.61 -11.53
CA ARG A 175 12.33 0.74 -10.42
C ARG A 175 13.29 -0.45 -10.30
N ALA A 176 13.15 -1.46 -11.18
CA ALA A 176 13.90 -2.70 -11.09
C ALA A 176 15.21 -2.62 -11.91
N ALA A 177 16.35 -2.76 -11.24
CA ALA A 177 17.62 -3.11 -11.89
C ALA A 177 17.64 -4.58 -12.29
N SER A 178 16.95 -5.44 -11.54
CA SER A 178 16.73 -6.85 -11.81
C SER A 178 15.49 -7.35 -11.09
N LEU A 179 14.87 -8.43 -11.57
CA LEU A 179 13.64 -9.01 -11.06
C LEU A 179 13.85 -10.48 -10.68
N THR A 180 13.40 -10.85 -9.48
CA THR A 180 13.28 -12.24 -9.04
C THR A 180 11.86 -12.52 -8.55
N LEU A 181 11.30 -13.64 -9.01
CA LEU A 181 9.95 -14.09 -8.64
C LEU A 181 10.08 -15.24 -7.65
N VAL A 182 9.28 -15.18 -6.56
CA VAL A 182 9.32 -16.18 -5.48
C VAL A 182 7.91 -16.67 -5.15
N PRO A 183 7.77 -17.89 -4.58
CA PRO A 183 6.51 -18.31 -3.99
C PRO A 183 6.13 -17.45 -2.76
N VAL A 184 4.84 -17.42 -2.43
CA VAL A 184 4.34 -16.88 -1.16
C VAL A 184 4.06 -18.05 -0.21
N PRO A 185 4.91 -18.31 0.79
CA PRO A 185 4.78 -19.49 1.64
C PRO A 185 3.41 -19.62 2.31
N GLY A 186 2.81 -20.81 2.24
CA GLY A 186 1.51 -21.09 2.87
C GLY A 186 0.29 -20.51 2.15
N HIS A 187 0.46 -19.89 1.00
CA HIS A 187 -0.64 -19.27 0.24
C HIS A 187 -0.63 -19.68 -1.23
N GLU A 188 -1.82 -19.70 -1.85
CA GLU A 188 -1.93 -19.83 -3.30
C GLU A 188 -1.33 -18.59 -3.98
N HIS A 189 -0.43 -18.81 -4.92
CA HIS A 189 0.33 -17.74 -5.60
C HIS A 189 0.55 -18.06 -7.08
N HIS A 190 0.87 -17.06 -7.86
CA HIS A 190 1.31 -17.24 -9.22
C HIS A 190 2.63 -18.01 -9.26
N ASP A 191 2.76 -18.98 -10.17
CA ASP A 191 3.98 -19.75 -10.35
C ASP A 191 5.14 -18.81 -10.74
N PRO A 192 6.24 -18.74 -9.94
CA PRO A 192 7.40 -17.90 -10.25
C PRO A 192 8.05 -18.20 -11.60
N HIS A 193 8.05 -19.45 -12.04
CA HIS A 193 8.61 -19.85 -13.36
C HIS A 193 7.75 -19.31 -14.51
N VAL A 194 6.42 -19.37 -14.38
CA VAL A 194 5.48 -18.82 -15.37
C VAL A 194 5.62 -17.31 -15.47
N LEU A 195 5.68 -16.61 -14.33
CA LEU A 195 5.86 -15.16 -14.30
C LEU A 195 7.22 -14.76 -14.89
N ALA A 196 8.30 -15.44 -14.51
CA ALA A 196 9.63 -15.15 -15.03
C ALA A 196 9.72 -15.34 -16.55
N ALA A 197 9.11 -16.41 -17.09
CA ALA A 197 9.05 -16.65 -18.53
C ALA A 197 8.25 -15.58 -19.28
N ARG A 198 7.19 -15.05 -18.65
CA ARG A 198 6.28 -14.07 -19.28
C ARG A 198 6.78 -12.62 -19.19
N TYR A 199 7.34 -12.23 -18.06
CA TYR A 199 7.67 -10.82 -17.76
C TYR A 199 9.18 -10.57 -17.65
N GLY A 200 10.01 -11.59 -17.82
CA GLY A 200 11.45 -11.52 -17.60
C GLY A 200 11.82 -11.70 -16.11
N GLY A 201 13.11 -11.70 -15.85
CA GLY A 201 13.64 -11.97 -14.51
C GLY A 201 14.00 -13.44 -14.30
N ARG A 202 14.17 -13.85 -13.05
CA ARG A 202 14.48 -15.24 -12.70
C ARG A 202 13.54 -15.77 -11.62
N PRO A 203 13.18 -17.06 -11.63
CA PRO A 203 12.51 -17.68 -10.50
C PRO A 203 13.51 -18.03 -9.40
N ALA A 204 13.05 -18.02 -8.14
CA ALA A 204 13.77 -18.58 -7.00
C ALA A 204 12.81 -19.35 -6.10
N GLY A 205 13.33 -20.34 -5.36
CA GLY A 205 12.51 -21.22 -4.53
C GLY A 205 12.06 -20.59 -3.21
N ASP A 206 12.79 -19.59 -2.73
CA ASP A 206 12.53 -18.92 -1.44
C ASP A 206 13.16 -17.52 -1.41
N LEU A 207 12.86 -16.75 -0.36
CA LEU A 207 13.43 -15.42 -0.16
C LEU A 207 14.95 -15.41 0.00
N PRO A 208 15.57 -16.28 0.83
CA PRO A 208 17.04 -16.28 0.97
C PRO A 208 17.78 -16.45 -0.35
N SER A 209 17.32 -17.37 -1.21
CA SER A 209 17.92 -17.60 -2.54
C SER A 209 17.60 -16.48 -3.55
N ALA A 210 16.55 -15.70 -3.29
CA ALA A 210 16.17 -14.61 -4.15
C ALA A 210 17.02 -13.35 -3.96
N ILE A 211 17.55 -13.11 -2.75
CA ILE A 211 18.30 -11.89 -2.41
C ILE A 211 19.74 -12.01 -2.90
N THR A 212 20.01 -11.53 -4.11
CA THR A 212 21.30 -11.67 -4.79
C THR A 212 22.05 -10.36 -4.97
N ALA A 213 21.41 -9.23 -4.67
CA ALA A 213 21.97 -7.89 -4.83
C ALA A 213 21.51 -6.96 -3.69
N SER A 214 22.07 -5.75 -3.63
CA SER A 214 21.72 -4.69 -2.71
C SER A 214 21.81 -3.36 -3.45
N PRO A 215 20.85 -2.47 -3.29
CA PRO A 215 19.65 -2.58 -2.45
C PRO A 215 18.60 -3.54 -3.04
N THR A 216 17.86 -4.23 -2.19
CA THR A 216 16.76 -5.11 -2.56
C THR A 216 15.42 -4.57 -2.07
N LEU A 217 14.38 -4.67 -2.91
CA LEU A 217 12.98 -4.45 -2.55
C LEU A 217 12.22 -5.78 -2.59
N ILE A 218 11.57 -6.16 -1.51
CA ILE A 218 10.66 -7.31 -1.43
C ILE A 218 9.23 -6.78 -1.42
N ALA A 219 8.39 -7.19 -2.39
CA ALA A 219 7.01 -6.71 -2.49
C ALA A 219 6.07 -7.74 -3.13
N GLY A 220 4.82 -7.35 -3.37
CA GLY A 220 3.77 -8.15 -4.03
C GLY A 220 2.80 -8.82 -3.07
N SER A 221 3.12 -8.93 -1.77
CA SER A 221 2.23 -9.50 -0.76
C SER A 221 2.63 -9.10 0.65
N LEU A 222 1.64 -8.80 1.51
CA LEU A 222 1.88 -8.64 2.95
C LEU A 222 2.38 -9.94 3.61
N TYR A 223 1.95 -11.10 3.11
CA TYR A 223 2.44 -12.38 3.62
C TYR A 223 3.93 -12.58 3.32
N LEU A 224 4.40 -12.12 2.15
CA LEU A 224 5.82 -12.17 1.83
C LEU A 224 6.63 -11.20 2.71
N CYS A 225 6.08 -10.02 3.04
CA CYS A 225 6.69 -9.11 4.03
C CYS A 225 6.79 -9.77 5.41
N GLY A 226 5.73 -10.45 5.86
CA GLY A 226 5.73 -11.21 7.11
C GLY A 226 6.79 -12.32 7.12
N GLU A 227 6.95 -13.03 6.00
CA GLU A 227 8.02 -14.04 5.87
C GLU A 227 9.43 -13.41 5.93
N ALA A 228 9.62 -12.25 5.29
CA ALA A 228 10.89 -11.52 5.37
C ALA A 228 11.20 -11.09 6.81
N LEU A 229 10.22 -10.56 7.54
CA LEU A 229 10.36 -10.19 8.95
C LEU A 229 10.69 -11.41 9.83
N ARG A 230 9.98 -12.53 9.61
CA ARG A 230 10.21 -13.78 10.33
C ARG A 230 11.64 -14.31 10.10
N LEU A 231 12.10 -14.34 8.84
CA LEU A 231 13.44 -14.78 8.48
C LEU A 231 14.55 -13.86 9.01
N ASN A 232 14.21 -12.58 9.18
CA ASN A 232 15.14 -11.58 9.73
C ASN A 232 15.13 -11.48 11.25
N ASN A 233 14.27 -12.25 11.95
CA ASN A 233 14.02 -12.14 13.40
C ASN A 233 13.54 -10.74 13.82
N ASP A 234 12.77 -10.06 12.96
CA ASP A 234 12.28 -8.67 13.10
C ASP A 234 10.74 -8.65 13.14
N LEU A 235 10.13 -9.61 13.82
CA LEU A 235 8.68 -9.68 13.98
C LEU A 235 8.20 -8.52 14.86
N PRO A 236 7.10 -7.85 14.47
CA PRO A 236 6.49 -6.84 15.33
C PRO A 236 5.92 -7.48 16.61
N ASP A 237 5.98 -6.72 17.71
CA ASP A 237 5.39 -7.06 19.02
C ASP A 237 3.84 -7.17 18.94
#